data_348258b3f2ba1f9d43b66b4706e30b03
#
_entry.id   348258b3f2ba1f9d43b66b4706e30b03
#
_cell.length_a   1.000
_cell.length_b   1.000
_cell.length_c   1.000
_cell.angle_alpha   90.00
_cell.angle_beta   90.00
_cell.angle_gamma   90.00
#
_symmetry.space_group_name_H-M   'P 1'
#
loop_
_entity.id
_entity.type
_entity.pdbx_description
1 polymer ?
#
loop_
_entity_poly.entity_id
_entity_poly.type
_entity_poly.pdbx_seq_one_letter_code
_entity_poly.pdbx_strand_id
1 'polypeptide(L)'
;LTLLPTAAFAAGKIWVGTEEELLAALADNTIDKITLTADITVSQTLVIDRQVVLVLDHSLKVDWEQSSSGTLFHITKSGYLDTDAGSITDNVLNEGRFYPLQISGEVINEGEIIRGSFSGKVKNRGSINNGSFRGEVENDRSGKITDGEFYGEVTNHGEISGREFYGKVTNEADGIISYGKFYGDVVNNGTITGGSFFGTLTGNEIQGDLYRTVTFDSDGGSAVTPQQVLQGQKVQRPADPIKDGHTFIGWYNKDDLQYVNMPEWNFDYPVFENMEL
;
A
#
# COMPACT_ATOMS: atom_id res chain seq x y z
N LEU A 1 34.57 -31.41 -11.12
CA LEU A 1 33.66 -30.28 -10.88
C LEU A 1 34.43 -29.23 -10.10
N THR A 2 35.06 -28.31 -10.82
CA THR A 2 35.78 -27.17 -10.25
C THR A 2 34.78 -26.04 -10.00
N LEU A 3 34.47 -25.77 -8.74
CA LEU A 3 33.78 -24.56 -8.31
C LEU A 3 34.70 -23.38 -8.65
N LEU A 4 34.27 -22.54 -9.61
CA LEU A 4 34.85 -21.23 -9.80
C LEU A 4 34.55 -20.40 -8.53
N PRO A 5 35.54 -19.72 -7.94
CA PRO A 5 35.26 -18.80 -6.84
C PRO A 5 34.41 -17.69 -7.38
N THR A 6 33.23 -17.47 -6.78
CA THR A 6 32.52 -16.21 -6.87
C THR A 6 33.45 -15.13 -6.30
N ALA A 7 34.13 -14.42 -7.19
CA ALA A 7 34.84 -13.22 -6.80
C ALA A 7 33.79 -12.27 -6.22
N ALA A 8 33.80 -12.08 -4.90
CA ALA A 8 33.19 -10.95 -4.25
C ALA A 8 33.99 -9.73 -4.76
N PHE A 9 33.46 -9.06 -5.79
CA PHE A 9 33.96 -7.77 -6.20
C PHE A 9 33.76 -6.86 -4.99
N ALA A 10 34.87 -6.30 -4.49
CA ALA A 10 34.82 -5.25 -3.48
C ALA A 10 34.06 -4.09 -4.13
N ALA A 11 32.86 -3.81 -3.61
CA ALA A 11 31.99 -2.76 -4.09
C ALA A 11 32.76 -1.44 -4.24
N GLY A 12 32.88 -0.93 -5.45
CA GLY A 12 33.50 0.36 -5.72
C GLY A 12 32.58 1.47 -5.23
N LYS A 13 33.13 2.38 -4.40
CA LYS A 13 32.38 3.53 -3.88
C LYS A 13 33.01 4.81 -4.42
N ILE A 14 32.16 5.76 -4.85
CA ILE A 14 32.61 7.07 -5.31
C ILE A 14 31.71 8.17 -4.77
N TRP A 15 32.28 9.35 -4.65
CA TRP A 15 31.60 10.59 -4.29
C TRP A 15 31.63 11.51 -5.49
N VAL A 16 30.47 12.08 -5.85
CA VAL A 16 30.31 12.91 -7.04
C VAL A 16 29.63 14.23 -6.69
N GLY A 17 30.04 15.32 -7.29
CA GLY A 17 29.49 16.66 -7.08
C GLY A 17 29.04 17.36 -8.35
N THR A 18 29.20 16.72 -9.53
CA THR A 18 28.84 17.26 -10.83
C THR A 18 28.11 16.25 -11.69
N GLU A 19 27.37 16.71 -12.71
CA GLU A 19 26.72 15.82 -13.68
C GLU A 19 27.75 14.94 -14.42
N GLU A 20 28.88 15.52 -14.84
CA GLU A 20 29.93 14.78 -15.55
C GLU A 20 30.49 13.63 -14.69
N GLU A 21 30.78 13.88 -13.43
CA GLU A 21 31.25 12.85 -12.49
C GLU A 21 30.18 11.76 -12.25
N LEU A 22 28.90 12.15 -12.14
CA LEU A 22 27.80 11.22 -11.97
C LEU A 22 27.64 10.31 -13.19
N LEU A 23 27.65 10.89 -14.39
CA LEU A 23 27.54 10.12 -15.63
C LEU A 23 28.73 9.17 -15.82
N ALA A 24 29.95 9.63 -15.52
CA ALA A 24 31.14 8.78 -15.56
C ALA A 24 31.05 7.62 -14.55
N ALA A 25 30.57 7.88 -13.33
CA ALA A 25 30.38 6.85 -12.30
C ALA A 25 29.28 5.84 -12.69
N LEU A 26 28.20 6.28 -13.32
CA LEU A 26 27.14 5.38 -13.82
C LEU A 26 27.65 4.50 -14.98
N ALA A 27 28.53 4.99 -15.81
CA ALA A 27 29.14 4.25 -16.91
C ALA A 27 30.23 3.25 -16.49
N ASP A 28 30.79 3.42 -15.28
CA ASP A 28 31.85 2.53 -14.77
C ASP A 28 31.23 1.32 -14.02
N ASN A 29 31.32 0.14 -14.64
CA ASN A 29 30.78 -1.10 -14.11
C ASN A 29 31.47 -1.63 -12.83
N THR A 30 32.55 -0.98 -12.39
CA THR A 30 33.23 -1.30 -11.13
C THR A 30 32.68 -0.50 -9.94
N ILE A 31 31.87 0.53 -10.22
CA ILE A 31 31.25 1.38 -9.20
C ILE A 31 29.82 0.92 -8.95
N ASP A 32 29.50 0.51 -7.75
CA ASP A 32 28.15 0.07 -7.35
C ASP A 32 27.50 0.97 -6.30
N LYS A 33 28.25 1.85 -5.63
CA LYS A 33 27.71 2.86 -4.70
C LYS A 33 28.22 4.25 -5.04
N ILE A 34 27.27 5.16 -5.31
CA ILE A 34 27.54 6.56 -5.67
C ILE A 34 26.89 7.45 -4.60
N THR A 35 27.66 8.34 -4.00
CA THR A 35 27.20 9.31 -3.00
C THR A 35 27.30 10.72 -3.57
N LEU A 36 26.21 11.48 -3.53
CA LEU A 36 26.21 12.88 -3.95
C LEU A 36 26.89 13.73 -2.85
N THR A 37 27.74 14.67 -3.26
CA THR A 37 28.41 15.64 -2.36
C THR A 37 27.94 17.08 -2.59
N ALA A 38 27.10 17.29 -3.60
CA ALA A 38 26.49 18.57 -3.93
C ALA A 38 25.14 18.34 -4.62
N ASP A 39 24.32 19.37 -4.72
CA ASP A 39 23.13 19.38 -5.55
C ASP A 39 23.53 19.28 -7.02
N ILE A 40 22.96 18.32 -7.72
CA ILE A 40 23.24 18.08 -9.14
C ILE A 40 21.96 18.25 -9.96
N THR A 41 22.04 19.05 -11.02
CA THR A 41 21.00 19.12 -12.05
C THR A 41 21.54 18.44 -13.30
N VAL A 42 20.82 17.45 -13.81
CA VAL A 42 21.23 16.70 -15.00
C VAL A 42 20.43 17.17 -16.23
N SER A 43 21.09 17.21 -17.38
CA SER A 43 20.50 17.63 -18.64
C SER A 43 19.80 16.51 -19.41
N GLN A 44 19.86 15.29 -18.90
CA GLN A 44 19.34 14.08 -19.55
C GLN A 44 18.81 13.07 -18.54
N THR A 45 18.01 12.11 -19.04
CA THR A 45 17.59 10.94 -18.25
C THR A 45 18.80 10.08 -17.88
N LEU A 46 18.89 9.71 -16.62
CA LEU A 46 19.90 8.77 -16.11
C LEU A 46 19.42 7.34 -16.36
N VAL A 47 20.17 6.60 -17.17
CA VAL A 47 19.86 5.20 -17.49
C VAL A 47 20.55 4.29 -16.50
N ILE A 48 19.79 3.43 -15.82
CA ILE A 48 20.29 2.44 -14.88
C ILE A 48 20.08 1.06 -15.49
N ASP A 49 21.14 0.46 -15.98
CA ASP A 49 21.14 -0.84 -16.69
C ASP A 49 21.83 -1.96 -15.90
N ARG A 50 22.29 -1.68 -14.70
CA ARG A 50 22.97 -2.57 -13.77
C ARG A 50 22.57 -2.29 -12.32
N GLN A 51 23.14 -3.00 -11.37
CA GLN A 51 22.95 -2.71 -9.95
C GLN A 51 23.72 -1.46 -9.54
N VAL A 52 23.01 -0.49 -8.95
CA VAL A 52 23.57 0.76 -8.40
C VAL A 52 22.84 1.13 -7.12
N VAL A 53 23.62 1.55 -6.12
CA VAL A 53 23.11 2.20 -4.91
C VAL A 53 23.43 3.69 -4.99
N LEU A 54 22.40 4.53 -4.93
CA LEU A 54 22.54 5.98 -4.88
C LEU A 54 22.24 6.49 -3.47
N VAL A 55 23.18 7.26 -2.91
CA VAL A 55 22.99 7.99 -1.66
C VAL A 55 22.70 9.44 -2.01
N LEU A 56 21.43 9.83 -1.83
CA LEU A 56 20.90 11.14 -2.23
C LEU A 56 20.90 12.12 -1.04
N ASP A 57 22.07 12.32 -0.41
CA ASP A 57 22.24 13.31 0.67
C ASP A 57 22.07 14.75 0.16
N HIS A 58 22.13 14.94 -1.16
CA HIS A 58 21.92 16.19 -1.88
C HIS A 58 20.83 16.04 -2.94
N SER A 59 20.31 17.16 -3.43
CA SER A 59 19.27 17.19 -4.45
C SER A 59 19.80 16.67 -5.79
N LEU A 60 19.05 15.76 -6.42
CA LEU A 60 19.28 15.32 -7.78
C LEU A 60 18.01 15.62 -8.60
N LYS A 61 18.14 16.43 -9.66
CA LYS A 61 17.01 16.90 -10.49
C LYS A 61 17.36 16.80 -11.96
N VAL A 62 16.30 16.69 -12.80
CA VAL A 62 16.45 16.85 -14.23
C VAL A 62 16.15 18.31 -14.64
N ASP A 63 16.93 18.84 -15.58
CA ASP A 63 16.63 20.10 -16.24
C ASP A 63 15.50 19.89 -17.25
N TRP A 64 14.29 20.33 -16.89
CA TRP A 64 13.08 20.16 -17.70
C TRP A 64 13.13 20.92 -19.03
N GLU A 65 13.93 21.96 -19.14
CA GLU A 65 14.09 22.74 -20.39
C GLU A 65 14.98 22.00 -21.41
N GLN A 66 15.92 21.20 -20.94
CA GLN A 66 16.86 20.45 -21.78
C GLN A 66 16.45 18.97 -21.93
N SER A 67 15.79 18.38 -20.97
CA SER A 67 15.34 16.99 -21.05
C SER A 67 14.05 16.84 -21.85
N SER A 68 14.08 16.05 -22.92
CA SER A 68 12.93 15.79 -23.77
C SER A 68 11.87 14.87 -23.13
N SER A 69 12.21 14.12 -22.06
CA SER A 69 11.35 13.10 -21.47
C SER A 69 10.73 13.50 -20.12
N GLY A 70 11.30 14.50 -19.44
CA GLY A 70 10.90 14.84 -18.08
C GLY A 70 11.08 13.72 -17.06
N THR A 71 11.87 12.70 -17.40
CA THR A 71 12.16 11.53 -16.56
C THR A 71 13.58 11.62 -16.06
N LEU A 72 13.77 11.57 -14.73
CA LEU A 72 15.10 11.57 -14.12
C LEU A 72 15.77 10.21 -14.28
N PHE A 73 15.07 9.13 -13.89
CA PHE A 73 15.60 7.77 -13.98
C PHE A 73 14.81 6.91 -14.94
N HIS A 74 15.54 6.21 -15.82
CA HIS A 74 15.06 5.06 -16.58
C HIS A 74 15.81 3.82 -16.09
N ILE A 75 15.17 3.00 -15.27
CA ILE A 75 15.72 1.74 -14.77
C ILE A 75 15.34 0.67 -15.79
N THR A 76 16.30 0.18 -16.56
CA THR A 76 16.06 -0.81 -17.62
C THR A 76 15.81 -2.20 -17.03
N LYS A 77 15.38 -3.17 -17.83
CA LYS A 77 15.07 -4.55 -17.40
C LYS A 77 16.23 -5.26 -16.68
N SER A 78 17.47 -4.91 -16.98
CA SER A 78 18.67 -5.40 -16.28
C SER A 78 19.08 -4.54 -15.09
N GLY A 79 18.48 -3.34 -14.97
CA GLY A 79 18.81 -2.37 -13.93
C GLY A 79 18.28 -2.74 -12.56
N TYR A 80 19.03 -2.38 -11.55
CA TYR A 80 18.63 -2.40 -10.15
C TYR A 80 19.10 -1.10 -9.49
N LEU A 81 18.15 -0.26 -9.10
CA LEU A 81 18.42 0.98 -8.39
C LEU A 81 17.95 0.87 -6.94
N ASP A 82 18.85 1.10 -6.01
CA ASP A 82 18.56 1.29 -4.59
C ASP A 82 18.88 2.72 -4.19
N THR A 83 17.99 3.38 -3.45
CA THR A 83 18.23 4.71 -2.90
C THR A 83 18.33 4.63 -1.38
N ASP A 84 19.56 4.76 -0.86
CA ASP A 84 19.90 4.56 0.55
C ASP A 84 19.58 5.79 1.44
N ALA A 85 19.45 6.98 0.83
CA ALA A 85 19.06 8.22 1.53
C ALA A 85 18.36 9.18 0.56
N GLY A 86 17.69 10.20 1.11
CA GLY A 86 17.09 11.30 0.35
C GLY A 86 15.78 10.95 -0.35
N SER A 87 15.39 11.81 -1.29
CA SER A 87 14.14 11.68 -2.03
C SER A 87 14.34 11.99 -3.51
N ILE A 88 13.54 11.35 -4.36
CA ILE A 88 13.45 11.61 -5.78
C ILE A 88 12.23 12.51 -6.02
N THR A 89 12.44 13.70 -6.58
CA THR A 89 11.37 14.68 -6.84
C THR A 89 10.83 14.60 -8.27
N ASP A 90 11.61 14.07 -9.18
CA ASP A 90 11.28 13.97 -10.60
C ASP A 90 10.76 12.57 -10.97
N ASN A 91 10.28 12.43 -12.20
CA ASN A 91 9.62 11.21 -12.67
C ASN A 91 10.59 10.05 -12.84
N VAL A 92 10.08 8.82 -12.65
CA VAL A 92 10.82 7.57 -12.79
C VAL A 92 10.08 6.62 -13.71
N LEU A 93 10.79 6.06 -14.71
CA LEU A 93 10.39 4.89 -15.47
C LEU A 93 11.15 3.66 -14.95
N ASN A 94 10.45 2.68 -14.38
CA ASN A 94 11.04 1.45 -13.91
C ASN A 94 10.59 0.25 -14.74
N GLU A 95 11.50 -0.36 -15.47
CA GLU A 95 11.33 -1.65 -16.16
C GLU A 95 12.12 -2.78 -15.44
N GLY A 96 13.02 -2.43 -14.52
CA GLY A 96 13.90 -3.33 -13.77
C GLY A 96 13.47 -3.51 -12.32
N ARG A 97 14.43 -3.46 -11.42
CA ARG A 97 14.20 -3.55 -9.98
C ARG A 97 14.50 -2.22 -9.29
N PHE A 98 13.57 -1.75 -8.50
CA PHE A 98 13.67 -0.46 -7.85
C PHE A 98 13.36 -0.57 -6.35
N TYR A 99 14.25 0.01 -5.55
CA TYR A 99 14.16 0.04 -4.10
C TYR A 99 14.19 1.49 -3.60
N PRO A 100 13.14 2.29 -3.86
CA PRO A 100 13.13 3.68 -3.46
C PRO A 100 12.84 3.86 -1.98
N LEU A 101 13.41 4.93 -1.39
CA LEU A 101 13.03 5.38 -0.07
C LEU A 101 11.79 6.30 -0.15
N GLN A 102 11.89 7.39 -0.92
CA GLN A 102 10.81 8.36 -1.10
C GLN A 102 10.80 8.95 -2.51
N ILE A 103 9.61 9.02 -3.12
CA ILE A 103 9.40 9.62 -4.44
C ILE A 103 8.22 10.57 -4.37
N SER A 104 8.40 11.79 -4.91
CA SER A 104 7.31 12.76 -5.10
C SER A 104 6.98 13.02 -6.57
N GLY A 105 7.83 12.63 -7.51
CA GLY A 105 7.52 12.60 -8.93
C GLY A 105 6.56 11.48 -9.33
N GLU A 106 6.13 11.47 -10.59
CA GLU A 106 5.34 10.37 -11.14
C GLU A 106 6.22 9.12 -11.33
N VAL A 107 5.68 7.95 -10.99
CA VAL A 107 6.33 6.66 -11.22
C VAL A 107 5.51 5.85 -12.21
N ILE A 108 6.14 5.45 -13.31
CA ILE A 108 5.63 4.43 -14.22
C ILE A 108 6.41 3.15 -13.94
N ASN A 109 5.73 2.15 -13.39
CA ASN A 109 6.33 0.87 -13.05
C ASN A 109 5.90 -0.23 -14.01
N GLU A 110 6.83 -0.75 -14.77
CA GLU A 110 6.68 -1.94 -15.64
C GLU A 110 7.52 -3.13 -15.13
N GLY A 111 8.38 -2.89 -14.13
CA GLY A 111 9.25 -3.87 -13.48
C GLY A 111 8.81 -4.23 -12.08
N GLU A 112 9.77 -4.30 -11.16
CA GLU A 112 9.54 -4.62 -9.75
C GLU A 112 9.93 -3.45 -8.84
N ILE A 113 9.01 -3.00 -7.99
CA ILE A 113 9.29 -2.11 -6.87
C ILE A 113 9.15 -2.91 -5.58
N ILE A 114 10.20 -2.93 -4.75
CA ILE A 114 10.22 -3.74 -3.54
C ILE A 114 9.48 -3.05 -2.39
N ARG A 115 9.67 -1.73 -2.25
CA ARG A 115 9.01 -0.88 -1.23
C ARG A 115 9.19 0.58 -1.61
N GLY A 116 8.48 1.48 -0.91
CA GLY A 116 8.73 2.92 -1.07
C GLY A 116 7.60 3.77 -0.49
N SER A 117 7.87 5.06 -0.37
CA SER A 117 6.87 6.08 -0.04
C SER A 117 6.66 6.97 -1.27
N PHE A 118 5.43 7.00 -1.77
CA PHE A 118 5.06 7.66 -3.02
C PHE A 118 4.08 8.80 -2.73
N SER A 119 4.49 10.04 -2.91
CA SER A 119 3.59 11.20 -2.83
C SER A 119 3.13 11.70 -4.19
N GLY A 120 3.82 11.33 -5.27
CA GLY A 120 3.36 11.52 -6.64
C GLY A 120 2.45 10.41 -7.14
N LYS A 121 1.97 10.55 -8.38
CA LYS A 121 1.15 9.53 -9.05
C LYS A 121 1.97 8.26 -9.33
N VAL A 122 1.35 7.09 -9.11
CA VAL A 122 1.94 5.79 -9.47
C VAL A 122 1.06 5.10 -10.50
N LYS A 123 1.64 4.81 -11.67
CA LYS A 123 1.05 3.94 -12.70
C LYS A 123 1.77 2.60 -12.67
N ASN A 124 1.07 1.54 -12.25
CA ASN A 124 1.65 0.22 -12.09
C ASN A 124 1.18 -0.77 -13.16
N ARG A 125 2.11 -1.27 -13.94
CA ARG A 125 1.96 -2.39 -14.89
C ARG A 125 2.79 -3.60 -14.51
N GLY A 126 3.70 -3.43 -13.56
CA GLY A 126 4.59 -4.45 -13.03
C GLY A 126 4.16 -4.91 -11.63
N SER A 127 5.12 -5.19 -10.77
CA SER A 127 4.85 -5.58 -9.38
C SER A 127 5.36 -4.54 -8.38
N ILE A 128 4.57 -4.31 -7.33
CA ILE A 128 4.95 -3.52 -6.17
C ILE A 128 4.69 -4.38 -4.93
N ASN A 129 5.74 -4.68 -4.16
CA ASN A 129 5.60 -5.64 -3.05
C ASN A 129 5.14 -4.98 -1.74
N ASN A 130 5.41 -3.68 -1.55
CA ASN A 130 4.93 -2.89 -0.41
C ASN A 130 5.06 -1.39 -0.70
N GLY A 131 4.23 -0.55 -0.09
CA GLY A 131 4.37 0.89 -0.25
C GLY A 131 3.39 1.70 0.58
N SER A 132 3.77 2.97 0.79
CA SER A 132 2.88 4.00 1.32
C SER A 132 2.56 4.99 0.20
N PHE A 133 1.31 5.01 -0.26
CA PHE A 133 0.87 5.77 -1.43
C PHE A 133 0.02 6.97 -1.00
N ARG A 134 0.62 8.16 -0.99
CA ARG A 134 -0.11 9.41 -0.71
C ARG A 134 -0.70 10.03 -1.97
N GLY A 135 -0.06 9.80 -3.13
CA GLY A 135 -0.58 10.20 -4.43
C GLY A 135 -1.61 9.22 -4.99
N GLU A 136 -2.13 9.54 -6.16
CA GLU A 136 -3.03 8.68 -6.93
C GLU A 136 -2.32 7.39 -7.36
N VAL A 137 -3.02 6.26 -7.28
CA VAL A 137 -2.54 4.96 -7.77
C VAL A 137 -3.46 4.46 -8.88
N GLU A 138 -2.88 4.22 -10.05
CA GLU A 138 -3.50 3.56 -11.19
C GLU A 138 -2.82 2.20 -11.38
N ASN A 139 -3.51 1.11 -11.01
CA ASN A 139 -3.01 -0.24 -11.16
C ASN A 139 -3.61 -0.87 -12.40
N ASP A 140 -2.84 -0.95 -13.48
CA ASP A 140 -3.25 -1.48 -14.77
C ASP A 140 -3.51 -3.01 -14.71
N ARG A 141 -4.10 -3.58 -15.77
CA ARG A 141 -4.50 -5.01 -15.86
C ARG A 141 -3.38 -6.00 -15.54
N SER A 142 -2.15 -5.69 -15.91
CA SER A 142 -0.98 -6.53 -15.60
C SER A 142 -0.35 -6.21 -14.25
N GLY A 143 -0.80 -5.13 -13.60
CA GLY A 143 -0.22 -4.63 -12.37
C GLY A 143 -0.61 -5.48 -11.17
N LYS A 144 0.38 -5.73 -10.31
CA LYS A 144 0.18 -6.42 -9.04
C LYS A 144 0.76 -5.60 -7.90
N ILE A 145 -0.04 -5.32 -6.89
CA ILE A 145 0.40 -4.66 -5.66
C ILE A 145 0.13 -5.60 -4.50
N THR A 146 1.20 -6.00 -3.81
CA THR A 146 1.11 -6.91 -2.67
C THR A 146 1.46 -6.13 -1.41
N ASP A 147 0.49 -5.88 -0.57
CA ASP A 147 0.58 -5.06 0.63
C ASP A 147 0.74 -3.54 0.34
N GLY A 148 0.26 -2.70 1.24
CA GLY A 148 0.41 -1.24 1.14
C GLY A 148 -0.66 -0.47 1.89
N GLU A 149 -0.36 0.81 2.11
CA GLU A 149 -1.27 1.80 2.69
C GLU A 149 -1.57 2.88 1.64
N PHE A 150 -2.84 3.04 1.30
CA PHE A 150 -3.29 3.92 0.22
C PHE A 150 -4.04 5.13 0.80
N TYR A 151 -3.37 6.27 0.85
CA TYR A 151 -3.95 7.53 1.32
C TYR A 151 -4.60 8.31 0.18
N GLY A 152 -4.09 8.18 -1.04
CA GLY A 152 -4.63 8.77 -2.25
C GLY A 152 -5.74 7.94 -2.88
N GLU A 153 -6.31 8.46 -3.98
CA GLU A 153 -7.31 7.73 -4.77
C GLU A 153 -6.69 6.52 -5.48
N VAL A 154 -7.42 5.39 -5.51
CA VAL A 154 -6.97 4.15 -6.17
C VAL A 154 -7.94 3.78 -7.28
N THR A 155 -7.42 3.61 -8.50
CA THR A 155 -8.12 2.99 -9.62
C THR A 155 -7.45 1.65 -9.93
N ASN A 156 -8.18 0.54 -9.78
CA ASN A 156 -7.63 -0.79 -9.93
C ASN A 156 -8.27 -1.56 -11.09
N HIS A 157 -7.45 -1.93 -12.07
CA HIS A 157 -7.75 -2.88 -13.15
C HIS A 157 -6.99 -4.20 -13.00
N GLY A 158 -6.01 -4.27 -12.11
CA GLY A 158 -5.14 -5.43 -11.87
C GLY A 158 -5.43 -6.13 -10.55
N GLU A 159 -4.40 -6.61 -9.90
CA GLU A 159 -4.50 -7.29 -8.61
C GLU A 159 -3.93 -6.40 -7.47
N ILE A 160 -4.70 -6.21 -6.41
CA ILE A 160 -4.25 -5.57 -5.18
C ILE A 160 -4.56 -6.48 -4.00
N SER A 161 -3.53 -6.75 -3.18
CA SER A 161 -3.67 -7.34 -1.86
C SER A 161 -3.23 -6.29 -0.84
N GLY A 162 -4.10 -5.30 -0.56
CA GLY A 162 -3.78 -4.15 0.26
C GLY A 162 -4.18 -4.33 1.73
N ARG A 163 -3.62 -3.47 2.60
CA ARG A 163 -3.97 -3.45 4.04
C ARG A 163 -5.00 -2.38 4.35
N GLU A 164 -4.73 -1.13 3.99
CA GLU A 164 -5.55 0.01 4.41
C GLU A 164 -5.72 1.01 3.26
N PHE A 165 -6.97 1.35 2.97
CA PHE A 165 -7.37 2.30 1.93
C PHE A 165 -8.09 3.47 2.59
N TYR A 166 -7.40 4.59 2.71
CA TYR A 166 -7.95 5.82 3.29
C TYR A 166 -8.64 6.69 2.25
N GLY A 167 -8.12 6.69 1.02
CA GLY A 167 -8.71 7.38 -0.12
C GLY A 167 -9.86 6.61 -0.76
N LYS A 168 -10.50 7.25 -1.74
CA LYS A 168 -11.53 6.60 -2.56
C LYS A 168 -10.92 5.45 -3.38
N VAL A 169 -11.63 4.33 -3.49
CA VAL A 169 -11.24 3.18 -4.30
C VAL A 169 -12.27 2.95 -5.41
N THR A 170 -11.79 2.89 -6.64
CA THR A 170 -12.57 2.42 -7.79
C THR A 170 -11.95 1.10 -8.27
N ASN A 171 -12.61 -0.02 -8.00
CA ASN A 171 -12.20 -1.32 -8.50
C ASN A 171 -12.94 -1.59 -9.81
N GLU A 172 -12.24 -1.51 -10.92
CA GLU A 172 -12.81 -1.64 -12.25
C GLU A 172 -13.16 -3.10 -12.58
N ALA A 173 -13.89 -3.33 -13.68
CA ALA A 173 -14.48 -4.63 -14.02
C ALA A 173 -13.46 -5.80 -14.07
N ASP A 174 -12.21 -5.52 -14.40
CA ASP A 174 -11.13 -6.51 -14.44
C ASP A 174 -10.36 -6.59 -13.10
N GLY A 175 -10.58 -5.61 -12.21
CA GLY A 175 -9.81 -5.45 -10.98
C GLY A 175 -10.18 -6.49 -9.92
N ILE A 176 -9.15 -6.98 -9.25
CA ILE A 176 -9.28 -7.90 -8.11
C ILE A 176 -8.62 -7.23 -6.89
N ILE A 177 -9.38 -7.11 -5.81
CA ILE A 177 -8.84 -6.69 -4.52
C ILE A 177 -9.09 -7.81 -3.50
N SER A 178 -8.00 -8.34 -2.94
CA SER A 178 -8.06 -9.40 -1.93
C SER A 178 -7.90 -8.80 -0.55
N TYR A 179 -9.00 -8.65 0.17
CA TYR A 179 -9.10 -8.08 1.52
C TYR A 179 -8.64 -6.62 1.62
N GLY A 180 -8.92 -5.99 2.74
CA GLY A 180 -8.48 -4.64 3.08
C GLY A 180 -9.40 -3.98 4.09
N LYS A 181 -8.91 -2.88 4.69
CA LYS A 181 -9.74 -1.94 5.46
C LYS A 181 -9.96 -0.70 4.60
N PHE A 182 -11.21 -0.45 4.24
CA PHE A 182 -11.61 0.65 3.38
C PHE A 182 -12.25 1.77 4.20
N TYR A 183 -11.48 2.81 4.51
CA TYR A 183 -11.97 3.98 5.26
C TYR A 183 -12.64 4.98 4.33
N GLY A 184 -12.21 5.07 3.07
CA GLY A 184 -12.83 5.87 2.03
C GLY A 184 -13.98 5.15 1.32
N ASP A 185 -14.65 5.86 0.42
CA ASP A 185 -15.73 5.30 -0.41
C ASP A 185 -15.18 4.29 -1.42
N VAL A 186 -15.95 3.22 -1.68
CA VAL A 186 -15.60 2.15 -2.62
C VAL A 186 -16.66 2.03 -3.71
N VAL A 187 -16.23 2.09 -4.96
CA VAL A 187 -17.01 1.71 -6.15
C VAL A 187 -16.44 0.40 -6.66
N ASN A 188 -17.18 -0.70 -6.49
CA ASN A 188 -16.74 -2.02 -6.93
C ASN A 188 -17.44 -2.45 -8.21
N ASN A 189 -16.76 -2.36 -9.36
CA ASN A 189 -17.23 -2.90 -10.63
C ASN A 189 -16.59 -4.27 -10.94
N GLY A 190 -15.56 -4.66 -10.17
CA GLY A 190 -14.79 -5.89 -10.31
C GLY A 190 -15.08 -6.91 -9.22
N THR A 191 -14.01 -7.51 -8.69
CA THR A 191 -14.06 -8.51 -7.61
C THR A 191 -13.34 -7.98 -6.38
N ILE A 192 -14.01 -7.95 -5.23
CA ILE A 192 -13.39 -7.76 -3.92
C ILE A 192 -13.71 -8.99 -3.07
N THR A 193 -12.67 -9.63 -2.52
CA THR A 193 -12.83 -10.85 -1.71
C THR A 193 -12.62 -10.54 -0.24
N GLY A 194 -13.66 -10.10 0.44
CA GLY A 194 -13.61 -9.77 1.87
C GLY A 194 -13.07 -8.35 2.17
N GLY A 195 -12.99 -8.02 3.43
CA GLY A 195 -12.52 -6.73 3.91
C GLY A 195 -13.50 -6.04 4.86
N SER A 196 -13.06 -4.93 5.45
CA SER A 196 -13.86 -4.09 6.35
C SER A 196 -14.13 -2.74 5.69
N PHE A 197 -15.40 -2.36 5.60
CA PHE A 197 -15.83 -1.14 4.89
C PHE A 197 -16.38 -0.14 5.90
N PHE A 198 -15.73 1.01 6.03
CA PHE A 198 -16.12 2.11 6.92
C PHE A 198 -16.77 3.26 6.14
N GLY A 199 -16.45 3.40 4.85
CA GLY A 199 -17.08 4.32 3.91
C GLY A 199 -18.25 3.70 3.16
N THR A 200 -18.77 4.42 2.16
CA THR A 200 -19.87 3.94 1.30
C THR A 200 -19.35 2.88 0.34
N LEU A 201 -20.07 1.76 0.23
CA LEU A 201 -19.80 0.71 -0.76
C LEU A 201 -20.92 0.69 -1.80
N THR A 202 -20.55 0.77 -3.07
CA THR A 202 -21.48 0.69 -4.22
C THR A 202 -20.94 -0.25 -5.29
N GLY A 203 -21.83 -0.72 -6.17
CA GLY A 203 -21.47 -1.61 -7.29
C GLY A 203 -21.68 -3.09 -6.97
N ASN A 204 -20.75 -3.94 -7.42
CA ASN A 204 -20.86 -5.39 -7.29
C ASN A 204 -20.77 -5.85 -5.83
N GLU A 205 -21.46 -6.94 -5.52
CA GLU A 205 -21.37 -7.57 -4.21
C GLU A 205 -19.94 -8.05 -3.91
N ILE A 206 -19.61 -8.01 -2.62
CA ILE A 206 -18.32 -8.50 -2.13
C ILE A 206 -18.40 -10.04 -2.04
N GLN A 207 -17.34 -10.70 -2.51
CA GLN A 207 -17.26 -12.16 -2.43
C GLN A 207 -16.63 -12.61 -1.10
N GLY A 208 -17.10 -13.72 -0.55
CA GLY A 208 -16.59 -14.32 0.68
C GLY A 208 -17.56 -14.25 1.85
N ASP A 209 -17.13 -14.77 3.01
CA ASP A 209 -17.92 -14.74 4.23
C ASP A 209 -17.80 -13.37 4.91
N LEU A 210 -18.74 -12.51 4.59
CA LEU A 210 -18.80 -11.13 5.11
C LEU A 210 -19.75 -10.98 6.29
N TYR A 211 -20.52 -12.02 6.58
CA TYR A 211 -21.47 -11.96 7.69
C TYR A 211 -20.74 -12.22 9.01
N ARG A 212 -21.07 -11.42 10.00
CA ARG A 212 -20.64 -11.59 11.39
C ARG A 212 -21.85 -11.95 12.23
N THR A 213 -21.68 -12.93 13.10
CA THR A 213 -22.72 -13.35 14.02
C THR A 213 -22.54 -12.63 15.33
N VAL A 214 -23.58 -11.91 15.77
CA VAL A 214 -23.69 -11.36 17.11
C VAL A 214 -24.65 -12.24 17.89
N THR A 215 -24.14 -12.90 18.93
CA THR A 215 -24.93 -13.67 19.89
C THR A 215 -25.24 -12.82 21.11
N PHE A 216 -26.35 -13.13 21.77
CA PHE A 216 -26.82 -12.38 22.95
C PHE A 216 -26.98 -13.34 24.11
N ASP A 217 -26.11 -13.24 25.12
CA ASP A 217 -26.23 -13.99 26.38
C ASP A 217 -27.01 -13.17 27.40
N SER A 218 -28.26 -13.58 27.64
CA SER A 218 -29.17 -12.91 28.59
C SER A 218 -28.93 -13.27 30.03
N ASP A 219 -27.83 -13.96 30.35
CA ASP A 219 -27.52 -14.44 31.70
C ASP A 219 -28.71 -15.20 32.40
N GLY A 220 -29.34 -16.10 31.64
CA GLY A 220 -30.49 -16.89 32.12
C GLY A 220 -31.82 -16.14 32.07
N GLY A 221 -31.93 -15.01 31.39
CA GLY A 221 -33.18 -14.36 31.00
C GLY A 221 -33.81 -14.98 29.76
N SER A 222 -34.85 -14.34 29.22
CA SER A 222 -35.49 -14.80 27.98
C SER A 222 -34.49 -14.84 26.83
N ALA A 223 -34.56 -15.89 26.00
CA ALA A 223 -33.65 -16.07 24.85
C ALA A 223 -33.76 -14.95 23.84
N VAL A 224 -32.62 -14.46 23.35
CA VAL A 224 -32.51 -13.48 22.29
C VAL A 224 -31.90 -14.14 21.05
N THR A 225 -32.54 -13.96 19.90
CA THR A 225 -32.08 -14.57 18.64
C THR A 225 -30.78 -13.92 18.19
N PRO A 226 -29.73 -14.70 17.83
CA PRO A 226 -28.53 -14.19 17.21
C PRO A 226 -28.84 -13.41 15.92
N GLN A 227 -28.07 -12.40 15.62
CA GLN A 227 -28.18 -11.61 14.40
C GLN A 227 -26.96 -11.82 13.53
N GLN A 228 -27.17 -11.92 12.21
CA GLN A 228 -26.11 -11.88 11.23
C GLN A 228 -26.10 -10.51 10.57
N VAL A 229 -24.96 -9.84 10.60
CA VAL A 229 -24.77 -8.52 10.00
C VAL A 229 -23.60 -8.57 9.04
N LEU A 230 -23.67 -7.79 7.97
CA LEU A 230 -22.51 -7.60 7.12
C LEU A 230 -21.40 -6.94 7.92
N GLN A 231 -20.17 -7.40 7.75
CA GLN A 231 -19.00 -6.80 8.38
C GLN A 231 -18.95 -5.29 8.11
N GLY A 232 -18.75 -4.50 9.18
CA GLY A 232 -18.80 -3.05 9.11
C GLY A 232 -20.21 -2.45 9.21
N GLN A 233 -21.26 -3.28 9.27
CA GLN A 233 -22.63 -2.80 9.56
C GLN A 233 -22.94 -2.90 11.05
N LYS A 234 -23.98 -2.15 11.46
CA LYS A 234 -24.43 -2.13 12.85
C LYS A 234 -25.37 -3.30 13.12
N VAL A 235 -25.25 -3.91 14.31
CA VAL A 235 -26.27 -4.84 14.81
C VAL A 235 -27.45 -4.06 15.40
N GLN A 236 -28.65 -4.56 15.20
CA GLN A 236 -29.83 -3.93 15.79
C GLN A 236 -29.94 -4.28 17.27
N ARG A 237 -30.22 -3.26 18.12
CA ARG A 237 -30.47 -3.50 19.53
C ARG A 237 -31.73 -4.39 19.67
N PRO A 238 -31.59 -5.59 20.28
CA PRO A 238 -32.74 -6.44 20.52
C PRO A 238 -33.62 -5.88 21.63
N ALA A 239 -34.82 -6.43 21.77
CA ALA A 239 -35.67 -6.16 22.93
C ALA A 239 -34.98 -6.63 24.21
N ASP A 240 -35.18 -5.91 25.32
CA ASP A 240 -34.59 -6.25 26.60
C ASP A 240 -35.10 -7.61 27.07
N PRO A 241 -34.21 -8.53 27.49
CA PRO A 241 -34.59 -9.86 28.00
C PRO A 241 -35.29 -9.72 29.37
N ILE A 242 -36.16 -10.66 29.63
CA ILE A 242 -36.92 -10.76 30.93
C ILE A 242 -36.35 -11.87 31.74
N LYS A 243 -36.05 -11.59 33.05
CA LYS A 243 -35.63 -12.55 34.04
C LYS A 243 -36.35 -12.24 35.35
N ASP A 244 -37.08 -13.21 35.90
CA ASP A 244 -37.88 -13.03 37.12
C ASP A 244 -37.00 -12.55 38.28
N GLY A 245 -37.46 -11.50 38.96
CA GLY A 245 -36.79 -10.91 40.10
C GLY A 245 -35.50 -10.10 39.75
N HIS A 246 -35.25 -9.84 38.50
CA HIS A 246 -34.06 -9.09 38.02
C HIS A 246 -34.46 -7.92 37.13
N THR A 247 -33.60 -6.92 37.07
CA THR A 247 -33.72 -5.79 36.13
C THR A 247 -32.63 -5.89 35.12
N PHE A 248 -32.95 -5.82 33.82
CA PHE A 248 -31.97 -5.75 32.76
C PHE A 248 -31.21 -4.41 32.83
N ILE A 249 -29.87 -4.45 32.77
CA ILE A 249 -29.01 -3.28 32.91
C ILE A 249 -28.32 -2.86 31.63
N GLY A 250 -28.31 -3.71 30.59
CA GLY A 250 -27.71 -3.40 29.29
C GLY A 250 -26.97 -4.59 28.71
N TRP A 251 -26.49 -4.42 27.48
CA TRP A 251 -25.65 -5.37 26.75
C TRP A 251 -24.18 -4.95 26.86
N TYR A 252 -23.28 -5.89 27.12
CA TYR A 252 -21.85 -5.65 27.29
C TYR A 252 -21.08 -6.66 26.47
N ASN A 253 -19.97 -6.23 25.82
CA ASN A 253 -19.13 -7.15 25.08
C ASN A 253 -18.46 -8.15 26.03
N LYS A 254 -18.66 -9.43 25.83
CA LYS A 254 -18.14 -10.50 26.68
C LYS A 254 -16.61 -10.50 26.78
N ASP A 255 -15.93 -10.16 25.69
CA ASP A 255 -14.47 -10.08 25.67
C ASP A 255 -13.91 -8.95 26.55
N ASP A 256 -14.74 -7.94 26.81
CA ASP A 256 -14.37 -6.79 27.66
C ASP A 256 -14.71 -7.03 29.14
N LEU A 257 -15.43 -8.11 29.52
CA LEU A 257 -15.88 -8.41 30.92
C LEU A 257 -14.74 -8.51 31.95
N GLN A 258 -13.50 -8.56 31.51
CA GLN A 258 -12.31 -8.55 32.39
C GLN A 258 -11.92 -7.14 32.88
N TYR A 259 -12.52 -6.07 32.34
CA TYR A 259 -12.16 -4.69 32.69
C TYR A 259 -13.15 -4.10 33.71
N VAL A 260 -12.67 -3.26 34.60
CA VAL A 260 -13.49 -2.56 35.61
C VAL A 260 -14.13 -1.32 34.97
N ASN A 261 -15.44 -1.12 35.15
CA ASN A 261 -16.23 0.00 34.62
C ASN A 261 -16.44 -0.03 33.10
N MET A 262 -16.83 -1.19 32.56
CA MET A 262 -17.18 -1.27 31.14
C MET A 262 -18.41 -0.43 30.82
N PRO A 263 -18.36 0.28 29.66
CA PRO A 263 -19.56 0.91 29.13
C PRO A 263 -20.50 -0.16 28.52
N GLU A 264 -21.81 0.13 28.56
CA GLU A 264 -22.79 -0.61 27.76
C GLU A 264 -22.38 -0.58 26.28
N TRP A 265 -22.63 -1.68 25.56
CA TRP A 265 -22.36 -1.76 24.13
C TRP A 265 -23.13 -0.68 23.38
N ASN A 266 -22.39 0.09 22.59
CA ASN A 266 -23.01 1.11 21.74
C ASN A 266 -23.41 0.47 20.40
N PHE A 267 -24.72 0.30 20.18
CA PHE A 267 -25.28 -0.24 18.94
C PHE A 267 -25.07 0.63 17.69
N ASP A 268 -24.52 1.81 17.86
CA ASP A 268 -24.04 2.64 16.73
C ASP A 268 -22.67 2.23 16.22
N TYR A 269 -21.95 1.36 16.93
CA TYR A 269 -20.66 0.85 16.46
C TYR A 269 -20.84 -0.26 15.41
N PRO A 270 -20.02 -0.26 14.36
CA PRO A 270 -20.01 -1.32 13.37
C PRO A 270 -19.38 -2.60 13.94
N VAL A 271 -19.89 -3.76 13.47
CA VAL A 271 -19.42 -5.09 13.85
C VAL A 271 -18.43 -5.60 12.80
N PHE A 272 -17.21 -5.96 13.23
CA PHE A 272 -16.14 -6.43 12.35
C PHE A 272 -15.77 -7.90 12.54
N GLU A 273 -16.18 -8.50 13.65
CA GLU A 273 -15.91 -9.89 14.02
C GLU A 273 -17.13 -10.53 14.68
N ASN A 274 -17.14 -11.85 14.78
CA ASN A 274 -18.16 -12.53 15.58
C ASN A 274 -17.99 -12.10 17.04
N MET A 275 -19.09 -11.82 17.71
CA MET A 275 -19.05 -11.35 19.09
C MET A 275 -20.24 -11.87 19.90
N GLU A 276 -20.10 -11.82 21.21
CA GLU A 276 -21.14 -12.13 22.18
C GLU A 276 -21.37 -10.93 23.09
N LEU A 277 -22.63 -10.50 23.20
CA LEU A 277 -23.08 -9.42 24.07
C LEU A 277 -23.88 -9.97 25.24
#